data_93320c1cd0c7ea77e8bf2846144fdb5b
#
_entry.id   93320c1cd0c7ea77e8bf2846144fdb5b
#
_cell.length_a   1.000
_cell.length_b   1.000
_cell.length_c   1.000
_cell.angle_alpha   90.00
_cell.angle_beta   90.00
_cell.angle_gamma   90.00
#
_symmetry.space_group_name_H-M   'P 1'
#
loop_
_entity.id
_entity.type
_entity.pdbx_description
1 polymer ?
#
loop_
_entity_poly.entity_id
_entity_poly.type
_entity_poly.pdbx_seq_one_letter_code
_entity_poly.pdbx_strand_id
1 'polypeptide(L)'
;RFMSHIYINGEPAKNNENCQVRMYNTGAIIYPYGKDFKPLTVYSEKNFQGTAVNDFGLENTNGYMNTHTDAKLNNAIRSFKLKRGYMVTFSIGKQGRGYSRCFIADHEDLEFATLPAVLDKHITSYRVFKWNNAQKKGLASDTGAEGNQVLNSSWCYDWGPGQDRGVDTETVPHKIHKSWPA
;
A
#
# COMPACT_ATOMS: atom_id res chain seq x y z
N ARG A 1 20.14 -1.67 20.83
CA ARG A 1 19.86 -2.41 22.09
C ARG A 1 18.42 -2.92 22.15
N PHE A 2 17.44 -2.10 21.79
CA PHE A 2 16.03 -2.48 21.86
C PHE A 2 15.69 -3.72 21.00
N MET A 3 16.23 -3.80 19.79
CA MET A 3 15.94 -4.88 18.83
C MET A 3 16.54 -6.23 19.20
N SER A 4 17.55 -6.27 20.04
CA SER A 4 18.20 -7.53 20.45
C SER A 4 17.33 -8.45 21.32
N HIS A 5 16.17 -7.97 21.75
CA HIS A 5 15.24 -8.69 22.63
C HIS A 5 13.91 -9.00 21.97
N ILE A 6 13.77 -8.68 20.68
CA ILE A 6 12.55 -8.95 19.91
C ILE A 6 12.81 -10.10 18.96
N TYR A 7 11.95 -11.10 19.00
CA TYR A 7 12.01 -12.27 18.14
C TYR A 7 10.71 -12.42 17.34
N ILE A 8 10.84 -12.82 16.11
CA ILE A 8 9.71 -13.16 15.24
C ILE A 8 9.97 -14.57 14.69
N ASN A 9 9.02 -15.47 14.93
CA ASN A 9 9.14 -16.89 14.54
C ASN A 9 10.45 -17.52 15.05
N GLY A 10 10.89 -17.15 16.27
CA GLY A 10 12.10 -17.68 16.90
C GLY A 10 13.42 -17.05 16.44
N GLU A 11 13.38 -16.13 15.49
CA GLU A 11 14.56 -15.41 15.00
C GLU A 11 14.59 -13.95 15.50
N PRO A 12 15.79 -13.38 15.74
CA PRO A 12 15.89 -11.97 16.09
C PRO A 12 15.24 -11.07 15.06
N ALA A 13 14.48 -10.06 15.49
CA ALA A 13 13.81 -9.11 14.60
C ALA A 13 14.85 -8.24 13.89
N LYS A 14 15.11 -8.54 12.64
CA LYS A 14 15.96 -7.80 11.72
C LYS A 14 15.44 -7.99 10.30
N ASN A 15 15.84 -7.13 9.38
CA ASN A 15 15.50 -7.32 7.97
C ASN A 15 16.10 -8.64 7.46
N ASN A 16 15.27 -9.62 7.23
CA ASN A 16 15.62 -10.94 6.72
C ASN A 16 14.43 -11.58 5.99
N GLU A 17 14.47 -12.88 5.78
CA GLU A 17 13.39 -13.64 5.12
C GLU A 17 12.10 -13.68 5.97
N ASN A 18 12.20 -13.44 7.28
CA ASN A 18 11.07 -13.58 8.22
C ASN A 18 10.37 -12.27 8.53
N CYS A 19 11.08 -11.14 8.51
CA CYS A 19 10.49 -9.84 8.83
C CYS A 19 11.23 -8.67 8.20
N GLN A 20 10.55 -7.54 8.14
CA GLN A 20 11.12 -6.23 7.82
C GLN A 20 11.04 -5.32 9.04
N VAL A 21 12.06 -4.50 9.25
CA VAL A 21 12.15 -3.60 10.39
C VAL A 21 12.46 -2.19 9.92
N ARG A 22 11.62 -1.23 10.32
CA ARG A 22 11.92 0.21 10.21
C ARG A 22 12.25 0.76 11.58
N MET A 23 13.43 1.34 11.70
CA MET A 23 13.91 1.95 12.94
C MET A 23 13.59 3.44 12.95
N TYR A 24 13.17 3.91 14.11
CA TYR A 24 12.99 5.32 14.44
C TYR A 24 13.75 5.64 15.72
N ASN A 25 13.91 6.90 16.06
CA ASN A 25 14.64 7.32 17.27
C ASN A 25 14.00 6.77 18.56
N THR A 26 12.69 6.67 18.60
CA THR A 26 11.90 6.27 19.78
C THR A 26 11.34 4.87 19.71
N GLY A 27 11.52 4.15 18.59
CA GLY A 27 10.94 2.82 18.43
C GLY A 27 11.25 2.15 17.11
N ALA A 28 10.50 1.11 16.79
CA ALA A 28 10.58 0.40 15.53
C ALA A 28 9.20 -0.09 15.10
N ILE A 29 8.95 -0.11 13.79
CA ILE A 29 7.84 -0.85 13.19
C ILE A 29 8.39 -2.15 12.65
N ILE A 30 7.74 -3.25 13.00
CA ILE A 30 8.11 -4.59 12.55
C ILE A 30 6.97 -5.14 11.70
N TYR A 31 7.30 -5.48 10.46
CA TYR A 31 6.41 -6.17 9.55
C TYR A 31 6.72 -7.66 9.59
N PRO A 32 5.78 -8.54 9.95
CA PRO A 32 6.02 -9.98 10.10
C PRO A 32 6.05 -10.68 8.74
N TYR A 33 6.69 -10.06 7.75
CA TYR A 33 6.83 -10.55 6.40
C TYR A 33 8.27 -10.37 5.94
N GLY A 34 8.80 -11.31 5.20
CA GLY A 34 10.15 -11.24 4.64
C GLY A 34 10.33 -10.09 3.66
N LYS A 35 11.57 -9.83 3.30
CA LYS A 35 11.96 -8.74 2.38
C LYS A 35 11.32 -8.82 0.98
N ASP A 36 10.96 -10.03 0.55
CA ASP A 36 10.35 -10.28 -0.76
C ASP A 36 8.83 -10.36 -0.72
N PHE A 37 8.23 -10.02 0.41
CA PHE A 37 6.79 -10.02 0.56
C PHE A 37 6.12 -9.01 -0.38
N LYS A 38 5.12 -9.50 -1.09
CA LYS A 38 4.32 -8.74 -2.04
C LYS A 38 2.84 -8.96 -1.74
N PRO A 39 2.09 -7.91 -1.40
CA PRO A 39 0.73 -8.06 -0.91
C PRO A 39 -0.31 -8.39 -1.98
N LEU A 40 -0.05 -8.06 -3.25
CA LEU A 40 -1.01 -8.22 -4.33
C LEU A 40 -0.52 -9.27 -5.33
N THR A 41 -1.38 -10.22 -5.65
CA THR A 41 -1.21 -11.13 -6.80
C THR A 41 -2.40 -10.97 -7.73
N VAL A 42 -2.15 -10.70 -8.99
CA VAL A 42 -3.17 -10.60 -10.04
C VAL A 42 -3.06 -11.77 -11.01
N TYR A 43 -4.18 -12.15 -11.60
CA TYR A 43 -4.28 -13.33 -12.49
C TYR A 43 -4.99 -12.96 -13.79
N SER A 44 -4.53 -13.54 -14.90
CA SER A 44 -5.09 -13.31 -16.24
C SER A 44 -6.42 -14.04 -16.50
N GLU A 45 -6.79 -14.97 -15.63
CA GLU A 45 -8.04 -15.71 -15.74
C GLU A 45 -8.85 -15.62 -14.43
N LYS A 46 -10.13 -15.94 -14.52
CA LYS A 46 -11.02 -16.08 -13.36
C LYS A 46 -10.53 -17.21 -12.45
N ASN A 47 -11.00 -17.23 -11.22
CA ASN A 47 -10.72 -18.26 -10.23
C ASN A 47 -9.20 -18.48 -10.00
N PHE A 48 -8.41 -17.39 -10.07
CA PHE A 48 -6.97 -17.42 -9.79
C PHE A 48 -6.17 -18.33 -10.74
N GLN A 49 -6.60 -18.40 -11.98
CA GLN A 49 -5.98 -19.21 -13.02
C GLN A 49 -5.19 -18.34 -14.02
N GLY A 50 -4.48 -19.01 -14.93
CA GLY A 50 -3.70 -18.37 -15.98
C GLY A 50 -2.37 -17.79 -15.47
N THR A 51 -1.91 -16.72 -16.12
CA THR A 51 -0.66 -16.05 -15.73
C THR A 51 -0.86 -15.29 -14.44
N ALA A 52 -0.04 -15.63 -13.43
CA ALA A 52 0.00 -14.93 -12.15
C ALA A 52 1.15 -13.91 -12.14
N VAL A 53 0.88 -12.68 -11.68
CA VAL A 53 1.89 -11.66 -11.48
C VAL A 53 1.79 -11.10 -10.08
N ASN A 54 2.92 -11.01 -9.41
CA ASN A 54 3.07 -10.50 -8.06
C ASN A 54 4.25 -9.53 -8.01
N ASP A 55 4.01 -8.26 -8.37
CA ASP A 55 5.06 -7.26 -8.61
C ASP A 55 5.23 -6.23 -7.51
N PHE A 56 4.34 -6.21 -6.50
CA PHE A 56 4.38 -5.18 -5.46
C PHE A 56 5.09 -5.62 -4.20
N GLY A 57 6.22 -4.98 -3.91
CA GLY A 57 6.84 -5.00 -2.59
C GLY A 57 6.30 -3.89 -1.67
N LEU A 58 6.65 -3.95 -0.40
CA LEU A 58 6.29 -2.95 0.61
C LEU A 58 6.86 -1.55 0.34
N GLU A 59 7.87 -1.45 -0.51
CA GLU A 59 8.55 -0.19 -0.82
C GLU A 59 7.91 0.59 -1.98
N ASN A 60 7.00 -0.02 -2.72
CA ASN A 60 6.45 0.53 -3.96
C ASN A 60 5.03 1.08 -3.76
N THR A 61 4.83 1.93 -2.76
CA THR A 61 3.50 2.40 -2.36
C THR A 61 3.09 3.74 -2.98
N ASN A 62 3.98 4.43 -3.68
CA ASN A 62 3.82 5.84 -4.04
C ASN A 62 3.42 6.08 -5.50
N GLY A 63 2.38 5.43 -6.00
CA GLY A 63 1.93 5.75 -7.34
C GLY A 63 1.14 4.64 -8.02
N TYR A 64 0.59 4.99 -9.17
CA TYR A 64 -0.06 4.01 -10.03
C TYR A 64 0.94 3.30 -10.92
N MET A 65 0.88 1.96 -10.92
CA MET A 65 1.58 1.15 -11.91
C MET A 65 0.70 1.00 -13.14
N ASN A 66 1.30 1.19 -14.31
CA ASN A 66 0.59 1.02 -15.57
C ASN A 66 0.76 -0.40 -16.09
N THR A 67 -0.34 -1.10 -16.29
CA THR A 67 -0.33 -2.49 -16.78
C THR A 67 0.15 -2.60 -18.22
N HIS A 68 0.07 -1.52 -18.99
CA HIS A 68 0.51 -1.52 -20.38
C HIS A 68 2.02 -1.66 -20.58
N THR A 69 2.81 -1.50 -19.52
CA THR A 69 4.26 -1.77 -19.56
C THR A 69 4.55 -3.27 -19.52
N ASP A 70 3.60 -4.07 -19.07
CA ASP A 70 3.65 -5.54 -19.12
C ASP A 70 2.53 -6.05 -20.02
N ALA A 71 2.89 -6.58 -21.20
CA ALA A 71 1.94 -7.12 -22.17
C ALA A 71 1.09 -8.25 -21.62
N LYS A 72 1.55 -8.96 -20.59
CA LYS A 72 0.80 -10.04 -19.93
C LYS A 72 -0.32 -9.51 -19.02
N LEU A 73 -0.22 -8.27 -18.59
CA LEU A 73 -1.18 -7.63 -17.68
C LEU A 73 -2.10 -6.64 -18.37
N ASN A 74 -1.69 -6.08 -19.50
CA ASN A 74 -2.46 -5.02 -20.16
C ASN A 74 -3.84 -5.51 -20.57
N ASN A 75 -4.89 -4.96 -19.95
CA ASN A 75 -6.28 -5.37 -20.13
C ASN A 75 -6.51 -6.89 -19.96
N ALA A 76 -5.75 -7.53 -19.10
CA ALA A 76 -5.77 -8.99 -18.94
C ALA A 76 -6.18 -9.45 -17.54
N ILE A 77 -6.21 -8.59 -16.56
CA ILE A 77 -6.50 -8.95 -15.16
C ILE A 77 -7.98 -9.32 -15.02
N ARG A 78 -8.26 -10.48 -14.41
CA ARG A 78 -9.60 -11.03 -14.21
C ARG A 78 -9.92 -11.47 -12.80
N SER A 79 -8.90 -11.77 -12.00
CA SER A 79 -9.02 -12.11 -10.58
C SER A 79 -7.77 -11.67 -9.83
N PHE A 80 -7.87 -11.54 -8.51
CA PHE A 80 -6.72 -11.15 -7.69
C PHE A 80 -6.83 -11.68 -6.26
N LYS A 81 -5.69 -11.74 -5.58
CA LYS A 81 -5.56 -11.97 -4.15
C LYS A 81 -4.80 -10.80 -3.52
N LEU A 82 -5.31 -10.33 -2.40
CA LEU A 82 -4.74 -9.21 -1.65
C LEU A 82 -4.57 -9.62 -0.18
N LYS A 83 -3.40 -9.42 0.35
CA LYS A 83 -3.10 -9.73 1.75
C LYS A 83 -3.77 -8.76 2.71
N ARG A 84 -4.17 -9.27 3.86
CA ARG A 84 -4.73 -8.48 4.95
C ARG A 84 -3.83 -7.29 5.31
N GLY A 85 -4.44 -6.15 5.58
CA GLY A 85 -3.74 -4.90 5.89
C GLY A 85 -3.32 -4.11 4.66
N TYR A 86 -3.82 -4.46 3.48
CA TYR A 86 -3.54 -3.75 2.23
C TYR A 86 -4.81 -3.37 1.49
N MET A 87 -4.67 -2.38 0.61
CA MET A 87 -5.70 -1.99 -0.32
C MET A 87 -5.14 -1.89 -1.73
N VAL A 88 -5.98 -2.13 -2.71
CA VAL A 88 -5.66 -1.95 -4.12
C VAL A 88 -6.74 -1.12 -4.80
N THR A 89 -6.34 -0.16 -5.60
CA THR A 89 -7.23 0.57 -6.52
C THR A 89 -6.89 0.16 -7.95
N PHE A 90 -7.86 -0.41 -8.65
CA PHE A 90 -7.77 -0.70 -10.08
C PHE A 90 -8.46 0.40 -10.89
N SER A 91 -7.87 0.78 -12.03
CA SER A 91 -8.38 1.82 -12.93
C SER A 91 -8.32 1.37 -14.37
N ILE A 92 -9.32 1.77 -15.17
CA ILE A 92 -9.38 1.45 -16.61
C ILE A 92 -8.52 2.37 -17.47
N GLY A 93 -8.02 3.48 -16.91
CA GLY A 93 -7.14 4.42 -17.59
C GLY A 93 -5.73 4.42 -17.02
N LYS A 94 -4.80 5.01 -17.74
CA LYS A 94 -3.41 5.19 -17.29
C LYS A 94 -3.36 6.11 -16.06
N GLN A 95 -2.44 5.83 -15.14
CA GLN A 95 -2.19 6.66 -13.95
C GLN A 95 -3.45 6.93 -13.10
N GLY A 96 -4.29 5.93 -12.93
CA GLY A 96 -5.49 6.02 -12.12
C GLY A 96 -6.66 6.77 -12.74
N ARG A 97 -6.60 7.10 -14.03
CA ARG A 97 -7.67 7.82 -14.73
C ARG A 97 -8.82 6.90 -15.11
N GLY A 98 -9.98 7.51 -15.40
CA GLY A 98 -11.19 6.80 -15.77
C GLY A 98 -11.90 6.17 -14.59
N TYR A 99 -12.75 5.18 -14.85
CA TYR A 99 -13.40 4.45 -13.78
C TYR A 99 -12.37 3.72 -12.92
N SER A 100 -12.50 3.86 -11.63
CA SER A 100 -11.65 3.17 -10.68
C SER A 100 -12.46 2.59 -9.53
N ARG A 101 -11.96 1.51 -8.94
CA ARG A 101 -12.54 0.90 -7.74
C ARG A 101 -11.45 0.43 -6.79
N CYS A 102 -11.64 0.75 -5.53
CA CYS A 102 -10.80 0.31 -4.44
C CYS A 102 -11.34 -0.98 -3.81
N PHE A 103 -10.43 -1.87 -3.46
CA PHE A 103 -10.70 -3.08 -2.69
C PHE A 103 -9.78 -3.09 -1.47
N ILE A 104 -10.32 -3.42 -0.31
CA ILE A 104 -9.62 -3.34 0.97
C ILE A 104 -9.68 -4.70 1.66
N ALA A 105 -8.53 -5.21 2.07
CA ALA A 105 -8.39 -6.42 2.87
C ALA A 105 -8.11 -6.02 4.34
N ASP A 106 -9.14 -5.62 5.09
CA ASP A 106 -8.97 -5.08 6.44
C ASP A 106 -8.94 -6.14 7.53
N HIS A 107 -9.80 -7.16 7.47
CA HIS A 107 -9.93 -8.18 8.49
C HIS A 107 -9.25 -9.51 8.12
N GLU A 108 -9.26 -9.86 6.85
CA GLU A 108 -8.69 -11.10 6.32
C GLU A 108 -8.09 -10.88 4.93
N ASP A 109 -7.39 -11.88 4.39
CA ASP A 109 -6.95 -11.87 3.00
C ASP A 109 -8.17 -11.80 2.08
N LEU A 110 -8.14 -10.89 1.12
CA LEU A 110 -9.21 -10.72 0.15
C LEU A 110 -8.93 -11.53 -1.11
N GLU A 111 -9.81 -12.44 -1.44
CA GLU A 111 -9.77 -13.22 -2.68
C GLU A 111 -10.94 -12.84 -3.58
N PHE A 112 -10.65 -12.32 -4.75
CA PHE A 112 -11.65 -11.88 -5.73
C PHE A 112 -11.56 -12.73 -6.98
N ALA A 113 -12.33 -13.82 -7.00
CA ALA A 113 -12.27 -14.84 -8.06
C ALA A 113 -12.76 -14.33 -9.43
N THR A 114 -13.58 -13.29 -9.44
CA THR A 114 -14.09 -12.68 -10.67
C THR A 114 -14.24 -11.18 -10.47
N LEU A 115 -13.53 -10.39 -11.26
CA LEU A 115 -13.67 -8.93 -11.24
C LEU A 115 -15.06 -8.48 -11.74
N PRO A 116 -15.56 -7.34 -11.25
CA PRO A 116 -16.74 -6.70 -11.86
C PRO A 116 -16.55 -6.46 -13.36
N ALA A 117 -17.60 -6.59 -14.13
CA ALA A 117 -17.55 -6.51 -15.61
C ALA A 117 -16.84 -5.24 -16.14
N VAL A 118 -17.00 -4.10 -15.44
CA VAL A 118 -16.36 -2.83 -15.83
C VAL A 118 -14.83 -2.88 -15.68
N LEU A 119 -14.30 -3.77 -14.84
CA LEU A 119 -12.86 -3.93 -14.61
C LEU A 119 -12.29 -5.18 -15.30
N ASP A 120 -13.11 -6.22 -15.51
CA ASP A 120 -12.69 -7.49 -16.12
C ASP A 120 -12.11 -7.25 -17.51
N LYS A 121 -10.81 -7.50 -17.67
CA LYS A 121 -10.05 -7.24 -18.92
C LYS A 121 -9.97 -5.76 -19.33
N HIS A 122 -10.20 -4.81 -18.44
CA HIS A 122 -10.12 -3.39 -18.74
C HIS A 122 -9.13 -2.60 -17.89
N ILE A 123 -8.43 -3.27 -16.97
CA ILE A 123 -7.49 -2.61 -16.06
C ILE A 123 -6.24 -2.18 -16.82
N THR A 124 -5.97 -0.87 -16.81
CA THR A 124 -4.77 -0.26 -17.42
C THR A 124 -3.77 0.24 -16.37
N SER A 125 -4.23 0.52 -15.16
CA SER A 125 -3.34 0.87 -14.06
C SER A 125 -3.90 0.39 -12.73
N TYR A 126 -3.01 0.22 -11.77
CA TYR A 126 -3.36 -0.12 -10.41
C TYR A 126 -2.39 0.49 -9.41
N ARG A 127 -2.84 0.64 -8.18
CA ARG A 127 -2.05 1.10 -7.05
C ARG A 127 -2.35 0.20 -5.87
N VAL A 128 -1.32 -0.34 -5.22
CA VAL A 128 -1.45 -1.09 -3.98
C VAL A 128 -0.67 -0.41 -2.87
N PHE A 129 -1.25 -0.33 -1.68
CA PHE A 129 -0.60 0.25 -0.51
C PHE A 129 -1.19 -0.31 0.76
N LYS A 130 -0.49 -0.06 1.85
CA LYS A 130 -0.92 -0.50 3.16
C LYS A 130 -2.22 0.18 3.54
N TRP A 131 -3.21 -0.61 3.95
CA TRP A 131 -4.41 -0.11 4.58
C TRP A 131 -4.12 0.08 6.07
N ASN A 132 -4.04 1.30 6.48
CA ASN A 132 -4.12 1.63 7.88
C ASN A 132 -5.61 1.70 8.20
N ASN A 133 -6.10 0.78 9.02
CA ASN A 133 -7.47 0.87 9.51
C ASN A 133 -7.58 2.27 10.13
N ALA A 134 -8.18 3.18 9.35
CA ALA A 134 -8.21 4.58 9.67
C ALA A 134 -9.09 4.76 10.92
N GLN A 135 -8.50 4.53 12.03
CA GLN A 135 -8.98 5.18 13.23
C GLN A 135 -9.05 6.66 12.85
N LYS A 136 -10.17 7.29 13.09
CA LYS A 136 -10.45 8.68 12.72
C LYS A 136 -9.45 9.70 13.35
N LYS A 137 -8.29 9.21 13.75
CA LYS A 137 -7.24 9.95 14.42
C LYS A 137 -6.24 10.47 13.41
N GLY A 138 -6.32 11.73 13.14
CA GLY A 138 -5.36 12.46 12.34
C GLY A 138 -4.64 13.52 13.15
N LEU A 139 -3.56 14.02 12.61
CA LEU A 139 -2.73 15.03 13.21
C LEU A 139 -2.58 16.22 12.28
N ALA A 140 -2.96 17.40 12.76
CA ALA A 140 -2.71 18.67 12.12
C ALA A 140 -1.43 19.27 12.70
N SER A 141 -0.28 18.85 12.22
CA SER A 141 0.99 19.27 12.79
C SER A 141 2.16 18.83 11.94
N ASP A 142 3.26 19.52 12.09
CA ASP A 142 4.53 19.20 11.48
C ASP A 142 5.45 18.38 12.42
N THR A 143 4.89 17.56 13.28
CA THR A 143 5.65 16.73 14.23
C THR A 143 6.55 15.68 13.55
N GLY A 144 6.44 15.55 12.24
CA GLY A 144 7.23 14.60 11.46
C GLY A 144 6.79 13.13 11.67
N ALA A 145 7.60 12.24 11.09
CA ALA A 145 7.36 10.80 11.11
C ALA A 145 7.26 10.21 12.52
N GLU A 146 8.12 10.66 13.41
CA GLU A 146 8.21 10.17 14.79
C GLU A 146 6.94 10.51 15.59
N GLY A 147 6.46 11.74 15.50
CA GLY A 147 5.25 12.16 16.20
C GLY A 147 4.01 11.42 15.70
N ASN A 148 3.87 11.24 14.39
CA ASN A 148 2.78 10.48 13.81
C ASN A 148 2.77 9.02 14.27
N GLN A 149 3.95 8.42 14.39
CA GLN A 149 4.10 7.05 14.82
C GLN A 149 3.77 6.87 16.31
N VAL A 150 4.33 7.72 17.17
CA VAL A 150 4.06 7.68 18.63
C VAL A 150 2.57 7.84 18.90
N LEU A 151 1.91 8.72 18.16
CA LEU A 151 0.48 8.97 18.30
C LEU A 151 -0.39 7.96 17.57
N ASN A 152 0.19 7.06 16.78
CA ASN A 152 -0.52 6.11 15.93
C ASN A 152 -1.60 6.82 15.08
N SER A 153 -1.21 7.89 14.40
CA SER A 153 -2.11 8.63 13.52
C SER A 153 -2.25 7.95 12.17
N SER A 154 -3.47 7.88 11.64
CA SER A 154 -3.75 7.28 10.32
C SER A 154 -3.52 8.26 9.19
N TRP A 155 -3.60 9.56 9.47
CA TRP A 155 -3.38 10.61 8.51
C TRP A 155 -2.79 11.83 9.19
N CYS A 156 -2.10 12.65 8.43
CA CYS A 156 -1.62 13.94 8.91
C CYS A 156 -1.67 14.98 7.80
N TYR A 157 -1.73 16.24 8.15
CA TYR A 157 -1.40 17.33 7.27
C TYR A 157 -0.55 18.36 8.01
N ASP A 158 0.28 19.04 7.27
CA ASP A 158 0.92 20.28 7.69
C ASP A 158 0.47 21.42 6.77
N TRP A 159 1.02 22.58 6.96
CA TRP A 159 0.70 23.77 6.17
C TRP A 159 1.42 23.78 4.80
N GLY A 160 1.99 22.66 4.38
CA GLY A 160 2.75 22.50 3.15
C GLY A 160 2.04 21.66 2.08
N PRO A 161 2.68 21.48 0.92
CA PRO A 161 2.12 20.69 -0.19
C PRO A 161 2.05 19.19 0.08
N GLY A 162 2.38 18.76 1.28
CA GLY A 162 2.51 17.36 1.67
C GLY A 162 3.92 16.84 1.41
N GLN A 163 4.52 16.26 2.43
CA GLN A 163 5.82 15.60 2.34
C GLN A 163 5.69 14.15 2.74
N ASP A 164 6.46 13.29 2.12
CA ASP A 164 6.58 11.90 2.58
C ASP A 164 7.20 11.91 3.97
N ARG A 165 6.44 11.49 4.94
CA ARG A 165 6.87 11.42 6.34
C ARG A 165 7.52 10.09 6.69
N GLY A 166 7.69 9.19 5.71
CA GLY A 166 8.35 7.90 5.90
C GLY A 166 7.69 6.97 6.92
N VAL A 167 6.39 7.17 7.18
CA VAL A 167 5.57 6.38 8.10
C VAL A 167 4.31 5.87 7.39
N ASP A 168 3.67 4.88 7.99
CA ASP A 168 2.37 4.35 7.53
C ASP A 168 1.21 5.31 7.84
N THR A 169 1.41 6.59 7.57
CA THR A 169 0.45 7.67 7.79
C THR A 169 0.21 8.37 6.47
N GLU A 170 -1.04 8.50 6.07
CA GLU A 170 -1.40 9.24 4.88
C GLU A 170 -1.10 10.72 5.08
N THR A 171 -0.30 11.30 4.19
CA THR A 171 -0.08 12.75 4.18
C THR A 171 -1.11 13.40 3.27
N VAL A 172 -1.93 14.27 3.84
CA VAL A 172 -2.95 15.03 3.11
C VAL A 172 -2.35 16.36 2.69
N PRO A 173 -2.18 16.62 1.38
CA PRO A 173 -1.69 17.90 0.91
C PRO A 173 -2.67 19.03 1.29
N HIS A 174 -2.16 20.10 1.83
CA HIS A 174 -2.96 21.25 2.20
C HIS A 174 -2.68 22.45 1.28
N LYS A 175 -3.73 23.02 0.72
CA LYS A 175 -3.65 24.21 -0.12
C LYS A 175 -4.57 25.29 0.43
N ILE A 176 -4.00 26.38 0.93
CA ILE A 176 -4.74 27.47 1.56
C ILE A 176 -5.45 28.33 0.51
N HIS A 177 -4.83 28.59 -0.63
CA HIS A 177 -5.41 29.38 -1.72
C HIS A 177 -4.84 28.95 -3.08
N LYS A 178 -5.46 29.45 -4.16
CA LYS A 178 -5.17 28.99 -5.54
C LYS A 178 -3.72 29.19 -6.00
N SER A 179 -3.01 30.10 -5.40
CA SER A 179 -1.60 30.42 -5.74
C SER A 179 -0.60 29.87 -4.71
N TRP A 180 -1.04 29.05 -3.77
CA TRP A 180 -0.16 28.47 -2.77
C TRP A 180 -0.35 26.95 -2.69
N PRO A 181 0.72 26.13 -2.58
CA PRO A 181 2.12 26.52 -2.82
C PRO A 181 2.33 26.91 -4.27
N ALA A 182 3.39 27.72 -4.49
CA ALA A 182 3.76 28.19 -5.81
C ALA A 182 4.25 27.05 -6.70
#